data_a2b09c84893cc74070745a40b89ee3aa
#
_entry.id   a2b09c84893cc74070745a40b89ee3aa
#
_cell.length_a   1.000
_cell.length_b   1.000
_cell.length_c   1.000
_cell.angle_alpha   90.00
_cell.angle_beta   90.00
_cell.angle_gamma   90.00
#
_symmetry.space_group_name_H-M   'P 1'
#
loop_
_entity.id
_entity.type
_entity.pdbx_description
1 polymer ?
#
loop_
_entity_poly.entity_id
_entity_poly.type
_entity_poly.pdbx_seq_one_letter_code
_entity_poly.pdbx_strand_id
1 'polypeptide(L)'
;VLVNRRGATEKMLRSGEFLAGDILVMPELDHALEWCENEIIARYSAREQDDDDLQSWFTAILGNAEEAAELAHHCERIEIRAFDIIARAGEPADSMLFILNGRVGVTVDAGDGRPTRVRSLGNRTTVGEMGLVSRQPRSATIQAEVDSVLYVLRAEAFNTITAANPQLGQKLLTYFMSVMAERLAFAS
;
A
#
# COMPACT_ATOMS: atom_id res chain seq x y z
N VAL A 1 -10.19 19.76 -11.76
CA VAL A 1 -11.17 20.87 -11.61
C VAL A 1 -11.10 21.76 -12.82
N LEU A 2 -12.27 22.12 -13.36
CA LEU A 2 -12.41 23.10 -14.45
C LEU A 2 -13.22 24.30 -13.95
N VAL A 3 -12.75 25.50 -14.27
CA VAL A 3 -13.49 26.74 -13.94
C VAL A 3 -14.28 27.20 -15.15
N ASN A 4 -15.60 27.30 -15.02
CA ASN A 4 -16.51 27.70 -16.09
C ASN A 4 -17.11 29.08 -15.80
N ARG A 5 -16.52 30.13 -16.31
CA ARG A 5 -16.97 31.52 -16.11
C ARG A 5 -18.27 31.89 -16.87
N ARG A 6 -18.76 31.10 -17.84
CA ARG A 6 -19.86 31.51 -18.73
C ARG A 6 -20.88 30.45 -19.15
N GLY A 7 -20.99 29.32 -18.43
CA GLY A 7 -22.01 28.29 -18.74
C GLY A 7 -21.96 27.65 -20.15
N ALA A 8 -21.48 28.39 -21.15
CA ALA A 8 -21.38 27.95 -22.54
C ALA A 8 -20.28 26.90 -22.75
N THR A 9 -19.20 27.01 -21.96
CA THR A 9 -18.04 26.10 -22.02
C THR A 9 -18.40 24.70 -21.51
N GLU A 10 -19.27 24.57 -20.52
CA GLU A 10 -19.72 23.28 -19.99
C GLU A 10 -20.52 22.49 -21.04
N LYS A 11 -21.41 23.16 -21.77
CA LYS A 11 -22.20 22.52 -22.81
C LYS A 11 -21.32 22.04 -23.98
N MET A 12 -20.28 22.80 -24.32
CA MET A 12 -19.32 22.45 -25.37
C MET A 12 -18.40 21.30 -24.92
N LEU A 13 -17.97 21.28 -23.66
CA LEU A 13 -17.13 20.21 -23.12
C LEU A 13 -17.92 18.89 -22.96
N ARG A 14 -19.18 18.95 -22.55
CA ARG A 14 -20.05 17.76 -22.45
C ARG A 14 -20.41 17.17 -23.82
N SER A 15 -20.47 17.99 -24.87
CA SER A 15 -20.76 17.51 -26.22
C SER A 15 -19.57 16.90 -26.98
N GLY A 16 -18.36 17.05 -26.43
CA GLY A 16 -17.10 16.62 -27.05
C GLY A 16 -16.37 15.46 -26.40
N GLU A 17 -17.04 14.61 -25.63
CA GLU A 17 -16.42 13.46 -24.89
C GLU A 17 -15.29 13.84 -23.90
N PHE A 18 -14.99 15.12 -23.71
CA PHE A 18 -13.93 15.59 -22.81
C PHE A 18 -14.30 15.55 -21.33
N LEU A 19 -15.60 15.36 -20.99
CA LEU A 19 -16.09 15.26 -19.62
C LEU A 19 -16.59 13.84 -19.28
N ALA A 20 -15.97 12.84 -19.85
CA ALA A 20 -16.17 11.46 -19.41
C ALA A 20 -15.30 11.21 -18.16
N GLY A 21 -15.93 11.05 -17.00
CA GLY A 21 -15.25 10.76 -15.73
C GLY A 21 -15.35 11.88 -14.68
N ASP A 22 -14.49 11.82 -13.68
CA ASP A 22 -14.53 12.62 -12.45
C ASP A 22 -14.06 14.08 -12.60
N ILE A 23 -14.57 14.80 -13.62
CA ILE A 23 -14.23 16.21 -13.80
C ILE A 23 -15.23 17.07 -13.01
N LEU A 24 -14.73 17.72 -11.95
CA LEU A 24 -15.48 18.69 -11.20
C LEU A 24 -15.45 20.05 -11.88
N VAL A 25 -16.61 20.59 -12.26
CA VAL A 25 -16.76 21.90 -12.90
C VAL A 25 -17.28 22.89 -11.88
N MET A 26 -16.54 23.99 -11.67
CA MET A 26 -16.90 25.04 -10.73
C MET A 26 -17.19 26.37 -11.44
N PRO A 27 -18.17 27.15 -10.96
CA PRO A 27 -18.59 28.38 -11.64
C PRO A 27 -17.58 29.51 -11.51
N GLU A 28 -16.81 29.54 -10.41
CA GLU A 28 -15.87 30.61 -10.08
C GLU A 28 -14.51 30.07 -9.69
N LEU A 29 -13.47 30.89 -9.95
CA LEU A 29 -12.08 30.53 -9.67
C LEU A 29 -11.83 30.38 -8.17
N ASP A 30 -12.41 31.25 -7.35
CA ASP A 30 -12.21 31.26 -5.90
C ASP A 30 -12.73 29.97 -5.28
N HIS A 31 -13.91 29.49 -5.68
CA HIS A 31 -14.45 28.20 -5.24
C HIS A 31 -13.57 27.02 -5.69
N ALA A 32 -12.99 27.10 -6.89
CA ALA A 32 -12.10 26.06 -7.39
C ALA A 32 -10.78 26.01 -6.59
N LEU A 33 -10.24 27.16 -6.21
CA LEU A 33 -9.05 27.27 -5.38
C LEU A 33 -9.32 26.75 -3.95
N GLU A 34 -10.41 27.20 -3.33
CA GLU A 34 -10.84 26.73 -2.01
C GLU A 34 -11.03 25.21 -1.97
N TRP A 35 -11.65 24.64 -3.02
CA TRP A 35 -11.80 23.19 -3.12
C TRP A 35 -10.43 22.49 -3.24
N CYS A 36 -9.51 23.01 -4.08
CA CYS A 36 -8.17 22.44 -4.20
C CYS A 36 -7.39 22.51 -2.90
N GLU A 37 -7.46 23.63 -2.18
CA GLU A 37 -6.81 23.80 -0.88
C GLU A 37 -7.37 22.83 0.16
N ASN A 38 -8.69 22.69 0.24
CA ASN A 38 -9.34 21.75 1.16
C ASN A 38 -8.99 20.30 0.83
N GLU A 39 -8.90 19.93 -0.44
CA GLU A 39 -8.50 18.59 -0.87
C GLU A 39 -7.03 18.29 -0.49
N ILE A 40 -6.16 19.28 -0.67
CA ILE A 40 -4.75 19.16 -0.25
C ILE A 40 -4.66 18.98 1.26
N ILE A 41 -5.35 19.82 2.05
CA ILE A 41 -5.36 19.73 3.51
C ILE A 41 -5.89 18.35 3.96
N ALA A 42 -7.00 17.87 3.38
CA ALA A 42 -7.57 16.57 3.71
C ALA A 42 -6.59 15.42 3.44
N ARG A 43 -5.87 15.47 2.32
CA ARG A 43 -4.85 14.45 1.98
C ARG A 43 -3.65 14.49 2.92
N TYR A 44 -3.19 15.69 3.31
CA TYR A 44 -2.11 15.81 4.28
C TYR A 44 -2.50 15.27 5.66
N SER A 45 -3.69 15.61 6.15
CA SER A 45 -4.19 15.12 7.43
C SER A 45 -4.39 13.59 7.44
N ALA A 46 -4.88 13.03 6.34
CA ALA A 46 -5.01 11.58 6.21
C ALA A 46 -3.65 10.90 6.20
N ARG A 47 -2.65 11.50 5.55
CA ARG A 47 -1.28 10.95 5.52
C ARG A 47 -0.61 10.99 6.88
N GLU A 48 -0.72 12.10 7.62
CA GLU A 48 -0.20 12.20 8.98
C GLU A 48 -0.83 11.13 9.89
N GLN A 49 -2.14 10.90 9.77
CA GLN A 49 -2.82 9.86 10.53
C GLN A 49 -2.33 8.46 10.16
N ASP A 50 -2.11 8.18 8.87
CA ASP A 50 -1.57 6.89 8.42
C ASP A 50 -0.15 6.66 8.96
N ASP A 51 0.71 7.69 8.99
CA ASP A 51 2.07 7.59 9.51
C ASP A 51 2.07 7.34 11.03
N ASP A 52 1.20 8.00 11.79
CA ASP A 52 1.00 7.76 13.23
C ASP A 52 0.46 6.34 13.49
N ASP A 53 -0.48 5.86 12.69
CA ASP A 53 -1.03 4.51 12.78
C ASP A 53 0.01 3.43 12.45
N LEU A 54 0.87 3.67 11.45
CA LEU A 54 2.00 2.80 11.11
C LEU A 54 2.99 2.71 12.26
N GLN A 55 3.40 3.86 12.81
CA GLN A 55 4.36 3.92 13.91
C GLN A 55 3.80 3.24 15.16
N SER A 56 2.53 3.42 15.46
CA SER A 56 1.84 2.73 16.55
C SER A 56 1.85 1.21 16.34
N TRP A 57 1.56 0.75 15.14
CA TRP A 57 1.60 -0.67 14.80
C TRP A 57 3.01 -1.25 14.91
N PHE A 58 4.03 -0.56 14.37
CA PHE A 58 5.42 -0.99 14.49
C PHE A 58 5.91 -0.99 15.93
N THR A 59 5.49 -0.02 16.74
CA THR A 59 5.79 0.00 18.18
C THR A 59 5.22 -1.24 18.89
N ALA A 60 4.01 -1.65 18.55
CA ALA A 60 3.40 -2.86 19.09
C ALA A 60 4.16 -4.14 18.69
N ILE A 61 4.71 -4.20 17.47
CA ILE A 61 5.52 -5.34 16.99
C ILE A 61 6.90 -5.38 17.64
N LEU A 62 7.58 -4.22 17.71
CA LEU A 62 9.01 -4.14 18.09
C LEU A 62 9.21 -3.89 19.58
N GLY A 63 8.16 -3.40 20.27
CA GLY A 63 8.23 -3.04 21.70
C GLY A 63 9.08 -1.78 21.99
N ASN A 64 9.43 -1.00 20.94
CA ASN A 64 10.29 0.18 21.04
C ASN A 64 9.88 1.22 19.98
N ALA A 65 9.58 2.45 20.44
CA ALA A 65 9.10 3.52 19.58
C ALA A 65 10.20 4.12 18.67
N GLU A 66 11.46 4.11 19.12
CA GLU A 66 12.59 4.60 18.32
C GLU A 66 12.87 3.66 17.15
N GLU A 67 12.89 2.34 17.42
CA GLU A 67 13.04 1.32 16.40
C GLU A 67 11.84 1.32 15.42
N ALA A 68 10.64 1.60 15.92
CA ALA A 68 9.45 1.73 15.08
C ALA A 68 9.55 2.92 14.12
N ALA A 69 10.04 4.06 14.61
CA ALA A 69 10.28 5.25 13.80
C ALA A 69 11.40 5.00 12.77
N GLU A 70 12.48 4.32 13.15
CA GLU A 70 13.55 3.91 12.24
C GLU A 70 13.01 3.02 11.11
N LEU A 71 12.24 2.00 11.44
CA LEU A 71 11.61 1.13 10.44
C LEU A 71 10.65 1.91 9.52
N ALA A 72 9.79 2.75 10.09
CA ALA A 72 8.83 3.55 9.32
C ALA A 72 9.53 4.48 8.32
N HIS A 73 10.66 5.09 8.71
CA HIS A 73 11.46 5.95 7.84
C HIS A 73 11.99 5.21 6.60
N HIS A 74 12.23 3.92 6.69
CA HIS A 74 12.69 3.08 5.59
C HIS A 74 11.58 2.47 4.73
N CYS A 75 10.31 2.72 5.08
CA CYS A 75 9.15 2.25 4.32
C CYS A 75 8.60 3.34 3.40
N GLU A 76 8.31 2.98 2.16
CA GLU A 76 7.67 3.86 1.18
C GLU A 76 6.15 3.69 1.23
N ARG A 77 5.41 4.77 1.50
CA ARG A 77 3.94 4.77 1.47
C ARG A 77 3.44 4.75 0.04
N ILE A 78 2.53 3.84 -0.27
CA ILE A 78 1.85 3.75 -1.57
C ILE A 78 0.33 3.62 -1.38
N GLU A 79 -0.42 4.21 -2.29
CA GLU A 79 -1.88 4.06 -2.40
C GLU A 79 -2.18 3.22 -3.64
N ILE A 80 -3.00 2.20 -3.45
CA ILE A 80 -3.36 1.25 -4.51
C ILE A 80 -4.88 1.22 -4.63
N ARG A 81 -5.38 1.30 -5.86
CA ARG A 81 -6.81 1.21 -6.13
C ARG A 81 -7.28 -0.24 -6.10
N ALA A 82 -8.56 -0.41 -5.82
CA ALA A 82 -9.21 -1.73 -5.92
C ALA A 82 -8.93 -2.37 -7.28
N PHE A 83 -8.61 -3.66 -7.26
CA PHE A 83 -8.28 -4.52 -8.42
C PHE A 83 -6.94 -4.24 -9.11
N ASP A 84 -6.15 -3.25 -8.67
CA ASP A 84 -4.79 -3.08 -9.18
C ASP A 84 -3.88 -4.22 -8.71
N ILE A 85 -3.00 -4.66 -9.61
CA ILE A 85 -2.00 -5.68 -9.30
C ILE A 85 -0.78 -5.00 -8.67
N ILE A 86 -0.41 -5.49 -7.50
CA ILE A 86 0.72 -4.98 -6.72
C ILE A 86 2.01 -5.71 -7.08
N ALA A 87 1.92 -7.02 -7.29
CA ALA A 87 3.04 -7.86 -7.72
C ALA A 87 2.53 -9.13 -8.42
N ARG A 88 3.26 -9.63 -9.40
CA ARG A 88 2.92 -10.86 -10.13
C ARG A 88 3.80 -12.03 -9.70
N ALA A 89 3.22 -13.23 -9.73
CA ALA A 89 4.00 -14.47 -9.59
C ALA A 89 5.12 -14.50 -10.64
N GLY A 90 6.32 -14.93 -10.22
CA GLY A 90 7.50 -14.98 -11.07
C GLY A 90 8.31 -13.67 -11.15
N GLU A 91 7.79 -12.54 -10.74
CA GLU A 91 8.55 -11.29 -10.66
C GLU A 91 9.62 -11.35 -9.55
N PRO A 92 10.70 -10.53 -9.64
CA PRO A 92 11.69 -10.43 -8.57
C PRO A 92 11.03 -10.06 -7.24
N ALA A 93 11.38 -10.77 -6.17
CA ALA A 93 10.87 -10.50 -4.84
C ALA A 93 11.87 -9.67 -4.04
N ASP A 94 11.94 -8.38 -4.34
CA ASP A 94 12.87 -7.41 -3.77
C ASP A 94 12.28 -6.53 -2.67
N SER A 95 11.06 -6.83 -2.25
CA SER A 95 10.32 -6.03 -1.27
C SER A 95 9.26 -6.85 -0.56
N MET A 96 8.86 -6.37 0.62
CA MET A 96 7.65 -6.79 1.32
C MET A 96 6.71 -5.62 1.55
N LEU A 97 5.48 -5.91 1.88
CA LEU A 97 4.42 -4.94 2.06
C LEU A 97 3.81 -5.07 3.45
N PHE A 98 3.62 -3.94 4.10
CA PHE A 98 2.79 -3.78 5.29
C PHE A 98 1.45 -3.19 4.85
N ILE A 99 0.36 -3.88 5.10
CA ILE A 99 -1.00 -3.43 4.78
C ILE A 99 -1.50 -2.62 5.96
N LEU A 100 -1.44 -1.28 5.87
CA LEU A 100 -1.96 -0.44 6.93
C LEU A 100 -3.48 -0.43 6.90
N ASN A 101 -4.04 -0.05 5.75
CA ASN A 101 -5.47 -0.01 5.50
C ASN A 101 -5.81 -0.73 4.20
N GLY A 102 -6.96 -1.39 4.16
CA GLY A 102 -7.46 -2.08 2.97
C GLY A 102 -7.35 -3.59 3.05
N ARG A 103 -7.33 -4.23 1.87
CA ARG A 103 -7.29 -5.69 1.76
C ARG A 103 -6.67 -6.12 0.44
N VAL A 104 -5.79 -7.12 0.51
CA VAL A 104 -5.15 -7.70 -0.68
C VAL A 104 -5.44 -9.19 -0.78
N GLY A 105 -5.69 -9.65 -2.00
CA GLY A 105 -5.83 -11.06 -2.35
C GLY A 105 -4.50 -11.63 -2.82
N VAL A 106 -4.20 -12.86 -2.40
CA VAL A 106 -3.05 -13.63 -2.85
C VAL A 106 -3.55 -14.79 -3.71
N THR A 107 -3.09 -14.83 -4.97
CA THR A 107 -3.51 -15.86 -5.94
C THR A 107 -2.31 -16.62 -6.47
N VAL A 108 -2.47 -17.91 -6.66
CA VAL A 108 -1.47 -18.79 -7.31
C VAL A 108 -2.09 -19.43 -8.55
N ASP A 109 -1.26 -19.78 -9.52
CA ASP A 109 -1.68 -20.68 -10.61
C ASP A 109 -1.54 -22.12 -10.10
N ALA A 110 -2.65 -22.84 -10.03
CA ALA A 110 -2.69 -24.23 -9.60
C ALA A 110 -2.19 -25.21 -10.69
N GLY A 111 -1.66 -24.71 -11.81
CA GLY A 111 -1.13 -25.51 -12.92
C GLY A 111 -2.17 -25.81 -14.01
N ASP A 112 -3.38 -25.33 -13.87
CA ASP A 112 -4.46 -25.41 -14.87
C ASP A 112 -4.68 -24.10 -15.63
N GLY A 113 -3.79 -23.11 -15.41
CA GLY A 113 -3.86 -21.77 -16.00
C GLY A 113 -4.97 -20.88 -15.40
N ARG A 114 -5.60 -21.32 -14.32
CA ARG A 114 -6.62 -20.53 -13.61
C ARG A 114 -6.05 -19.99 -12.30
N PRO A 115 -6.09 -18.66 -12.09
CA PRO A 115 -5.66 -18.10 -10.83
C PRO A 115 -6.61 -18.52 -9.71
N THR A 116 -6.08 -19.23 -8.71
CA THR A 116 -6.82 -19.63 -7.52
C THR A 116 -6.44 -18.72 -6.37
N ARG A 117 -7.44 -18.06 -5.76
CA ARG A 117 -7.20 -17.25 -4.56
C ARG A 117 -6.98 -18.19 -3.37
N VAL A 118 -5.79 -18.08 -2.80
CA VAL A 118 -5.40 -18.90 -1.64
C VAL A 118 -5.58 -18.15 -0.32
N ARG A 119 -5.59 -16.80 -0.36
CA ARG A 119 -5.73 -16.00 0.86
C ARG A 119 -6.20 -14.57 0.56
N SER A 120 -6.88 -13.98 1.53
CA SER A 120 -7.18 -12.55 1.63
C SER A 120 -6.57 -12.02 2.91
N LEU A 121 -5.82 -10.92 2.83
CA LEU A 121 -5.08 -10.30 3.93
C LEU A 121 -5.59 -8.88 4.13
N GLY A 122 -5.97 -8.55 5.35
CA GLY A 122 -6.54 -7.25 5.72
C GLY A 122 -5.54 -6.35 6.46
N ASN A 123 -6.08 -5.34 7.15
CA ASN A 123 -5.33 -4.35 7.90
C ASN A 123 -4.35 -4.97 8.90
N ARG A 124 -3.21 -4.29 9.08
CA ARG A 124 -2.14 -4.66 10.02
C ARG A 124 -1.61 -6.07 9.82
N THR A 125 -1.51 -6.47 8.56
CA THR A 125 -0.83 -7.70 8.12
C THR A 125 0.29 -7.38 7.11
N THR A 126 1.17 -8.35 6.89
CA THR A 126 2.27 -8.23 5.93
C THR A 126 2.07 -9.20 4.76
N VAL A 127 2.73 -8.96 3.65
CA VAL A 127 2.80 -9.90 2.52
C VAL A 127 4.12 -9.71 1.77
N GLY A 128 4.67 -10.81 1.25
CA GLY A 128 5.91 -10.79 0.48
C GLY A 128 7.18 -10.95 1.32
N GLU A 129 7.07 -11.23 2.63
CA GLU A 129 8.18 -11.48 3.56
C GLU A 129 9.08 -12.64 3.10
N MET A 130 8.51 -13.66 2.47
CA MET A 130 9.28 -14.78 1.93
C MET A 130 10.31 -14.32 0.90
N GLY A 131 9.97 -13.36 0.06
CA GLY A 131 10.87 -12.82 -0.96
C GLY A 131 12.10 -12.14 -0.38
N LEU A 132 11.94 -11.38 0.71
CA LEU A 132 13.07 -10.75 1.40
C LEU A 132 14.06 -11.78 1.95
N VAL A 133 13.55 -12.89 2.50
CA VAL A 133 14.36 -13.91 3.17
C VAL A 133 14.96 -14.90 2.16
N SER A 134 14.15 -15.41 1.23
CA SER A 134 14.55 -16.49 0.31
C SER A 134 15.21 -16.00 -0.96
N ARG A 135 15.03 -14.73 -1.33
CA ARG A 135 15.47 -14.14 -2.62
C ARG A 135 14.94 -14.90 -3.85
N GLN A 136 13.93 -15.73 -3.67
CA GLN A 136 13.26 -16.44 -4.76
C GLN A 136 12.23 -15.52 -5.42
N PRO A 137 11.90 -15.71 -6.70
CA PRO A 137 10.82 -14.98 -7.35
C PRO A 137 9.50 -15.08 -6.56
N ARG A 138 8.61 -14.10 -6.77
CA ARG A 138 7.27 -14.10 -6.15
C ARG A 138 6.56 -15.42 -6.41
N SER A 139 6.15 -16.10 -5.37
CA SER A 139 5.41 -17.37 -5.45
C SER A 139 3.93 -17.19 -5.82
N ALA A 140 3.41 -15.97 -5.72
CA ALA A 140 2.01 -15.66 -5.93
C ALA A 140 1.83 -14.24 -6.50
N THR A 141 0.69 -14.01 -7.13
CA THR A 141 0.23 -12.68 -7.53
C THR A 141 -0.51 -12.03 -6.37
N ILE A 142 -0.19 -10.76 -6.09
CA ILE A 142 -0.82 -9.93 -5.06
C ILE A 142 -1.63 -8.85 -5.76
N GLN A 143 -2.92 -8.76 -5.43
CA GLN A 143 -3.86 -7.80 -6.01
C GLN A 143 -4.66 -7.11 -4.90
N ALA A 144 -4.88 -5.81 -4.99
CA ALA A 144 -5.77 -5.11 -4.08
C ALA A 144 -7.22 -5.57 -4.30
N GLU A 145 -7.94 -5.90 -3.23
CA GLU A 145 -9.38 -6.23 -3.28
C GLU A 145 -10.26 -4.99 -3.08
N VAL A 146 -9.72 -4.00 -2.39
CA VAL A 146 -10.30 -2.66 -2.14
C VAL A 146 -9.22 -1.62 -2.23
N ASP A 147 -9.57 -0.34 -2.27
CA ASP A 147 -8.60 0.75 -2.14
C ASP A 147 -7.79 0.56 -0.86
N SER A 148 -6.48 0.64 -0.97
CA SER A 148 -5.57 0.22 0.09
C SER A 148 -4.39 1.17 0.26
N VAL A 149 -3.97 1.36 1.51
CA VAL A 149 -2.73 2.06 1.87
C VAL A 149 -1.72 1.04 2.35
N LEU A 150 -0.60 0.97 1.65
CA LEU A 150 0.47 0.02 1.92
C LEU A 150 1.78 0.76 2.19
N TYR A 151 2.65 0.11 2.95
CA TYR A 151 4.03 0.55 3.14
C TYR A 151 4.99 -0.52 2.64
N VAL A 152 5.89 -0.12 1.76
CA VAL A 152 6.84 -1.02 1.08
C VAL A 152 8.18 -0.96 1.78
N LEU A 153 8.67 -2.09 2.28
CA LEU A 153 10.04 -2.25 2.74
C LEU A 153 10.85 -2.98 1.66
N ARG A 154 11.80 -2.28 1.04
CA ARG A 154 12.69 -2.87 0.03
C ARG A 154 13.79 -3.70 0.68
N ALA A 155 14.27 -4.72 -0.03
CA ALA A 155 15.34 -5.59 0.43
C ALA A 155 16.63 -4.82 0.77
N GLU A 156 16.95 -3.78 -0.01
CA GLU A 156 18.11 -2.91 0.26
C GLU A 156 17.97 -2.15 1.56
N ALA A 157 16.78 -1.59 1.84
CA ALA A 157 16.48 -0.90 3.08
C ALA A 157 16.54 -1.86 4.28
N PHE A 158 15.97 -3.06 4.13
CA PHE A 158 16.05 -4.10 5.16
C PHE A 158 17.50 -4.49 5.47
N ASN A 159 18.34 -4.67 4.45
CA ASN A 159 19.76 -4.96 4.63
C ASN A 159 20.49 -3.80 5.33
N THR A 160 20.18 -2.55 4.97
CA THR A 160 20.76 -1.35 5.60
C THR A 160 20.40 -1.29 7.08
N ILE A 161 19.12 -1.47 7.43
CA ILE A 161 18.64 -1.53 8.82
C ILE A 161 19.36 -2.63 9.60
N THR A 162 19.41 -3.84 9.03
CA THR A 162 20.00 -5.01 9.71
C THR A 162 21.51 -4.84 9.95
N ALA A 163 22.20 -4.16 9.03
CA ALA A 163 23.63 -3.87 9.20
C ALA A 163 23.90 -2.77 10.24
N ALA A 164 23.06 -1.74 10.28
CA ALA A 164 23.19 -0.61 11.20
C ALA A 164 22.68 -0.96 12.62
N ASN A 165 21.57 -1.71 12.70
CA ASN A 165 20.91 -2.09 13.94
C ASN A 165 20.56 -3.60 13.92
N PRO A 166 21.51 -4.50 14.27
CA PRO A 166 21.28 -5.94 14.25
C PRO A 166 20.16 -6.41 15.18
N GLN A 167 19.88 -5.67 16.27
CA GLN A 167 18.80 -6.01 17.19
C GLN A 167 17.42 -5.78 16.54
N LEU A 168 17.25 -4.67 15.84
CA LEU A 168 16.05 -4.39 15.04
C LEU A 168 15.89 -5.44 13.93
N GLY A 169 16.96 -5.76 13.23
CA GLY A 169 16.95 -6.83 12.22
C GLY A 169 16.49 -8.18 12.78
N GLN A 170 16.97 -8.57 13.97
CA GLN A 170 16.54 -9.79 14.64
C GLN A 170 15.06 -9.77 15.03
N LYS A 171 14.56 -8.65 15.56
CA LYS A 171 13.14 -8.49 15.90
C LYS A 171 12.25 -8.62 14.67
N LEU A 172 12.63 -7.98 13.55
CA LEU A 172 11.92 -8.09 12.29
C LEU A 172 11.87 -9.52 11.75
N LEU A 173 13.01 -10.23 11.75
CA LEU A 173 13.04 -11.62 11.33
C LEU A 173 12.19 -12.52 12.24
N THR A 174 12.20 -12.28 13.56
CA THR A 174 11.34 -13.00 14.50
C THR A 174 9.86 -12.76 14.19
N TYR A 175 9.49 -11.52 13.93
CA TYR A 175 8.12 -11.17 13.53
C TYR A 175 7.73 -11.86 12.21
N PHE A 176 8.58 -11.84 11.20
CA PHE A 176 8.29 -12.51 9.91
C PHE A 176 8.11 -14.02 10.10
N MET A 177 8.96 -14.64 10.92
CA MET A 177 8.82 -16.06 11.25
C MET A 177 7.51 -16.36 11.97
N SER A 178 7.06 -15.51 12.91
CA SER A 178 5.78 -15.70 13.59
C SER A 178 4.60 -15.62 12.63
N VAL A 179 4.60 -14.63 11.73
CA VAL A 179 3.56 -14.48 10.69
C VAL A 179 3.52 -15.68 9.76
N MET A 180 4.69 -16.19 9.34
CA MET A 180 4.76 -17.40 8.50
C MET A 180 4.27 -18.65 9.23
N ALA A 181 4.64 -18.82 10.51
CA ALA A 181 4.20 -19.95 11.31
C ALA A 181 2.68 -19.95 11.52
N GLU A 182 2.08 -18.81 11.82
CA GLU A 182 0.62 -18.66 11.90
C GLU A 182 -0.05 -19.04 10.58
N ARG A 183 0.50 -18.60 9.46
CA ARG A 183 -0.06 -18.92 8.12
C ARG A 183 0.00 -20.39 7.78
N LEU A 184 1.05 -21.09 8.21
CA LEU A 184 1.18 -22.54 8.02
C LEU A 184 0.19 -23.31 8.89
N ALA A 185 -0.02 -22.88 10.13
CA ALA A 185 -0.95 -23.52 11.07
C ALA A 185 -2.41 -23.49 10.57
N PHE A 186 -2.80 -22.47 9.81
CA PHE A 186 -4.15 -22.35 9.22
C PHE A 186 -4.28 -23.01 7.84
N ALA A 187 -3.20 -23.54 7.27
CA ALA A 187 -3.22 -24.24 5.98
C ALA A 187 -3.29 -25.77 6.10
N SER A 188 -3.27 -26.27 7.36
CA SER A 188 -3.41 -27.69 7.73
C SER A 188 -4.85 -28.01 8.11
#